data_bfa0c1a45df1e9747e2c0adae470df71
#
_entry.id   bfa0c1a45df1e9747e2c0adae470df71
#
_cell.length_a   1.000
_cell.length_b   1.000
_cell.length_c   1.000
_cell.angle_alpha   90.00
_cell.angle_beta   90.00
_cell.angle_gamma   90.00
#
_symmetry.space_group_name_H-M   'P 1'
#
loop_
_entity.id
_entity.type
_entity.pdbx_description
1 polymer ?
#
loop_
_entity_poly.entity_id
_entity_poly.type
_entity_poly.pdbx_seq_one_letter_code
_entity_poly.pdbx_strand_id
1 'polypeptide(L)'
;MKEQSFTVNDGQTTNANITMVANFVTLTVNTDADADIYVDEEYKGKGRWTGRLSDGSHIFEARKANHKASKKTIDLVLGKNETITLEAPEPISGSIEINSSPMEANIYIDGKSYGTTPNYINEILIGTHELKLEKQGCTTITKTINVKEGETLTVNEKLVSQQTTVNRQQASGNASQDISGTINGHEYVDLGLSVKWATCNVGASKPEDYGNYYAWGETSTKSSYTSDNSKTYRKQMNDIK
;
A
#
# COMPACT_ATOMS: atom_id res chain seq x y z
N MET A 1 29.34 -28.21 -43.00
CA MET A 1 28.77 -28.72 -44.27
C MET A 1 29.32 -30.10 -44.45
N LYS A 2 28.50 -31.16 -44.66
CA LYS A 2 29.00 -32.51 -44.96
C LYS A 2 29.09 -32.61 -46.50
N GLU A 3 30.26 -32.89 -46.99
CA GLU A 3 30.51 -33.14 -48.41
C GLU A 3 30.39 -34.64 -48.67
N GLN A 4 29.68 -34.98 -49.73
CA GLN A 4 29.58 -36.36 -50.20
C GLN A 4 30.02 -36.38 -51.65
N SER A 5 31.07 -37.15 -51.93
CA SER A 5 31.58 -37.42 -53.31
C SER A 5 30.98 -38.69 -53.84
N PHE A 6 30.63 -38.69 -55.09
CA PHE A 6 30.19 -39.89 -55.83
C PHE A 6 30.83 -39.94 -57.23
N THR A 7 31.01 -41.13 -57.70
CA THR A 7 31.65 -41.39 -59.05
C THR A 7 30.50 -41.56 -60.04
N VAL A 8 30.60 -40.88 -61.19
CA VAL A 8 29.68 -41.06 -62.32
C VAL A 8 30.43 -41.80 -63.39
N ASN A 9 29.91 -42.97 -63.83
CA ASN A 9 30.47 -43.78 -64.92
C ASN A 9 29.67 -43.53 -66.19
N ASP A 10 30.37 -43.57 -67.33
CA ASP A 10 29.75 -43.33 -68.64
C ASP A 10 28.65 -44.35 -68.94
N GLY A 11 27.52 -43.90 -69.42
CA GLY A 11 26.35 -44.69 -69.78
C GLY A 11 25.55 -45.28 -68.58
N GLN A 12 25.89 -44.94 -67.33
CA GLN A 12 25.19 -45.44 -66.15
C GLN A 12 24.49 -44.31 -65.39
N THR A 13 23.33 -44.63 -64.81
CA THR A 13 22.60 -43.70 -63.89
C THR A 13 23.13 -43.90 -62.49
N THR A 14 23.69 -42.85 -61.90
CA THR A 14 24.08 -42.83 -60.48
C THR A 14 23.03 -42.12 -59.65
N ASN A 15 22.39 -42.79 -58.71
CA ASN A 15 21.44 -42.25 -57.75
C ASN A 15 22.20 -41.82 -56.52
N ALA A 16 22.22 -40.51 -56.23
CA ALA A 16 22.75 -39.95 -54.99
C ALA A 16 21.62 -39.65 -54.04
N ASN A 17 21.55 -40.35 -52.90
CA ASN A 17 20.60 -40.06 -51.83
C ASN A 17 21.28 -39.15 -50.80
N ILE A 18 20.87 -37.91 -50.74
CA ILE A 18 21.39 -36.92 -49.79
C ILE A 18 20.36 -36.73 -48.67
N THR A 19 20.73 -37.12 -47.49
CA THR A 19 19.91 -36.86 -46.28
C THR A 19 20.37 -35.55 -45.63
N MET A 20 19.53 -34.58 -45.66
CA MET A 20 19.73 -33.29 -44.93
C MET A 20 19.40 -33.49 -43.48
N VAL A 21 20.33 -33.18 -42.58
CA VAL A 21 20.10 -33.15 -41.14
C VAL A 21 20.04 -31.72 -40.71
N ALA A 22 19.04 -31.39 -39.92
CA ALA A 22 18.90 -30.05 -39.36
C ALA A 22 20.13 -29.75 -38.48
N ASN A 23 20.71 -28.56 -38.63
CA ASN A 23 21.84 -28.09 -37.82
C ASN A 23 21.37 -27.15 -36.67
N PHE A 24 20.14 -27.30 -36.25
CA PHE A 24 19.53 -26.52 -35.17
C PHE A 24 18.65 -27.44 -34.31
N VAL A 25 18.41 -26.97 -33.09
CA VAL A 25 17.41 -27.50 -32.14
C VAL A 25 16.22 -26.57 -32.15
N THR A 26 15.03 -27.12 -32.33
CA THR A 26 13.78 -26.32 -32.13
C THR A 26 13.37 -26.47 -30.69
N LEU A 27 13.09 -25.33 -30.04
CA LEU A 27 12.72 -25.33 -28.60
C LEU A 27 11.61 -24.35 -28.29
N THR A 28 10.93 -24.62 -27.19
CA THR A 28 9.98 -23.73 -26.56
C THR A 28 10.46 -23.45 -25.15
N VAL A 29 10.54 -22.17 -24.78
CA VAL A 29 10.84 -21.70 -23.42
C VAL A 29 9.61 -21.09 -22.83
N ASN A 30 9.25 -21.51 -21.61
CA ASN A 30 8.12 -20.98 -20.85
C ASN A 30 8.61 -20.47 -19.51
N THR A 31 8.00 -19.39 -19.01
CA THR A 31 8.20 -18.83 -17.66
C THR A 31 6.94 -18.08 -17.23
N ASP A 32 7.03 -17.30 -16.12
CA ASP A 32 5.97 -16.36 -15.72
C ASP A 32 5.59 -15.44 -16.90
N ALA A 33 4.28 -15.22 -17.08
CA ALA A 33 3.74 -14.44 -18.21
C ALA A 33 4.30 -13.02 -18.32
N ASP A 34 4.73 -12.45 -17.19
CA ASP A 34 5.27 -11.09 -17.10
C ASP A 34 6.80 -11.04 -17.11
N ALA A 35 7.48 -12.18 -17.13
CA ALA A 35 8.94 -12.23 -17.16
C ALA A 35 9.48 -12.20 -18.61
N ASP A 36 10.57 -11.47 -18.80
CA ASP A 36 11.29 -11.39 -20.05
C ASP A 36 12.24 -12.58 -20.18
N ILE A 37 12.24 -13.24 -21.34
CA ILE A 37 13.09 -14.39 -21.64
C ILE A 37 14.33 -13.90 -22.37
N TYR A 38 15.50 -14.29 -21.85
CA TYR A 38 16.80 -14.09 -22.47
C TYR A 38 17.47 -15.45 -22.75
N VAL A 39 18.16 -15.55 -23.86
CA VAL A 39 19.02 -16.67 -24.20
C VAL A 39 20.38 -16.12 -24.59
N ASP A 40 21.42 -16.54 -23.88
CA ASP A 40 22.79 -16.04 -24.05
C ASP A 40 22.83 -14.50 -24.03
N GLU A 41 22.09 -13.90 -23.07
CA GLU A 41 21.92 -12.47 -22.86
C GLU A 41 21.09 -11.72 -23.92
N GLU A 42 20.67 -12.40 -24.99
CA GLU A 42 19.80 -11.81 -26.01
C GLU A 42 18.32 -11.93 -25.64
N TYR A 43 17.59 -10.83 -25.67
CA TYR A 43 16.13 -10.82 -25.43
C TYR A 43 15.40 -11.59 -26.52
N LYS A 44 14.54 -12.52 -26.13
CA LYS A 44 13.78 -13.38 -27.07
C LYS A 44 12.28 -13.17 -27.03
N GLY A 45 11.72 -12.72 -25.92
CA GLY A 45 10.28 -12.53 -25.77
C GLY A 45 9.85 -12.49 -24.31
N LYS A 46 8.53 -12.52 -24.09
CA LYS A 46 7.92 -12.42 -22.77
C LYS A 46 7.03 -13.62 -22.50
N GLY A 47 7.15 -14.24 -21.33
CA GLY A 47 6.37 -15.38 -20.85
C GLY A 47 6.61 -16.66 -21.61
N ARG A 48 6.62 -16.60 -22.93
CA ARG A 48 6.88 -17.74 -23.82
C ARG A 48 7.65 -17.34 -25.06
N TRP A 49 8.62 -18.17 -25.46
CA TRP A 49 9.34 -18.04 -26.71
C TRP A 49 9.50 -19.39 -27.39
N THR A 50 9.41 -19.43 -28.72
CA THR A 50 9.71 -20.60 -29.54
C THR A 50 10.70 -20.18 -30.61
N GLY A 51 11.77 -20.92 -30.76
CA GLY A 51 12.85 -20.59 -31.69
C GLY A 51 13.76 -21.73 -31.99
N ARG A 52 14.89 -21.39 -32.60
CA ARG A 52 15.92 -22.32 -33.02
C ARG A 52 17.28 -21.85 -32.51
N LEU A 53 18.05 -22.78 -31.93
CA LEU A 53 19.42 -22.53 -31.48
C LEU A 53 20.34 -23.60 -32.07
N SER A 54 21.67 -23.38 -32.07
CA SER A 54 22.65 -24.37 -32.37
C SER A 54 22.64 -25.47 -31.30
N ASP A 55 23.39 -26.53 -31.50
CA ASP A 55 23.78 -27.46 -30.44
C ASP A 55 24.83 -26.79 -29.54
N GLY A 56 24.97 -27.33 -28.34
CA GLY A 56 25.89 -26.84 -27.32
C GLY A 56 25.20 -26.24 -26.10
N SER A 57 26.02 -25.66 -25.24
CA SER A 57 25.56 -25.09 -23.96
C SER A 57 25.01 -23.70 -24.16
N HIS A 58 23.79 -23.50 -23.72
CA HIS A 58 23.09 -22.21 -23.76
C HIS A 58 22.59 -21.82 -22.38
N ILE A 59 22.56 -20.51 -22.08
CA ILE A 59 22.07 -19.94 -20.84
C ILE A 59 20.70 -19.32 -21.09
N PHE A 60 19.70 -19.83 -20.38
CA PHE A 60 18.33 -19.35 -20.41
C PHE A 60 18.06 -18.57 -19.12
N GLU A 61 17.52 -17.38 -19.24
CA GLU A 61 17.17 -16.54 -18.09
C GLU A 61 15.75 -15.99 -18.21
N ALA A 62 15.02 -16.03 -17.10
CA ALA A 62 13.80 -15.24 -16.92
C ALA A 62 14.12 -14.03 -16.04
N ARG A 63 13.85 -12.82 -16.55
CA ARG A 63 14.13 -11.54 -15.88
C ARG A 63 12.86 -10.75 -15.69
N LYS A 64 12.71 -10.14 -14.52
CA LYS A 64 11.62 -9.20 -14.22
C LYS A 64 12.17 -8.09 -13.35
N ALA A 65 11.70 -6.84 -13.58
CA ALA A 65 12.15 -5.69 -12.78
C ALA A 65 11.91 -5.93 -11.28
N ASN A 66 12.90 -5.58 -10.45
CA ASN A 66 12.87 -5.74 -9.00
C ASN A 66 12.74 -7.21 -8.51
N HIS A 67 13.13 -8.17 -9.35
CA HIS A 67 13.13 -9.59 -9.03
C HIS A 67 14.51 -10.19 -9.29
N LYS A 68 14.87 -11.19 -8.54
CA LYS A 68 16.01 -12.07 -8.85
C LYS A 68 15.71 -12.87 -10.11
N ALA A 69 16.60 -12.81 -11.10
CA ALA A 69 16.47 -13.60 -12.32
C ALA A 69 16.56 -15.10 -12.03
N SER A 70 15.69 -15.87 -12.66
CA SER A 70 15.82 -17.32 -12.73
C SER A 70 16.73 -17.68 -13.89
N LYS A 71 17.70 -18.58 -13.66
CA LYS A 71 18.73 -18.92 -14.64
C LYS A 71 18.93 -20.43 -14.74
N LYS A 72 19.05 -20.93 -15.97
CA LYS A 72 19.30 -22.36 -16.26
C LYS A 72 20.24 -22.50 -17.42
N THR A 73 21.27 -23.34 -17.27
CA THR A 73 22.18 -23.73 -18.34
C THR A 73 21.77 -25.07 -18.86
N ILE A 74 21.64 -25.23 -20.19
CA ILE A 74 21.19 -26.47 -20.84
C ILE A 74 22.04 -26.73 -22.06
N ASP A 75 22.49 -28.00 -22.18
CA ASP A 75 23.20 -28.49 -23.33
C ASP A 75 22.18 -29.01 -24.35
N LEU A 76 22.07 -28.35 -25.49
CA LEU A 76 21.17 -28.71 -26.56
C LEU A 76 21.82 -29.74 -27.50
N VAL A 77 21.04 -30.73 -27.95
CA VAL A 77 21.48 -31.78 -28.84
C VAL A 77 20.69 -31.76 -30.14
N LEU A 78 21.39 -31.77 -31.28
CA LEU A 78 20.78 -31.76 -32.61
C LEU A 78 19.73 -32.85 -32.80
N GLY A 79 18.67 -32.50 -33.50
CA GLY A 79 17.58 -33.40 -33.85
C GLY A 79 16.57 -33.68 -32.74
N LYS A 80 16.70 -33.03 -31.59
CA LYS A 80 15.70 -33.07 -30.51
C LYS A 80 14.92 -31.77 -30.47
N ASN A 81 13.62 -31.87 -30.16
CA ASN A 81 12.81 -30.73 -29.78
C ASN A 81 12.79 -30.66 -28.27
N GLU A 82 13.04 -29.47 -27.69
CA GLU A 82 13.12 -29.28 -26.25
C GLU A 82 12.01 -28.30 -25.78
N THR A 83 11.44 -28.59 -24.61
CA THR A 83 10.61 -27.65 -23.89
C THR A 83 11.28 -27.34 -22.56
N ILE A 84 11.63 -26.09 -22.38
CA ILE A 84 12.34 -25.59 -21.22
C ILE A 84 11.33 -24.76 -20.38
N THR A 85 11.20 -25.09 -19.11
CA THR A 85 10.47 -24.28 -18.16
C THR A 85 11.46 -23.65 -17.20
N LEU A 86 11.48 -22.33 -17.18
CA LEU A 86 12.19 -21.52 -16.20
C LEU A 86 11.26 -21.21 -15.05
N GLU A 87 11.79 -21.22 -13.84
CA GLU A 87 11.07 -20.77 -12.67
C GLU A 87 10.75 -19.29 -12.78
N ALA A 88 9.69 -18.83 -12.11
CA ALA A 88 9.38 -17.42 -12.04
C ALA A 88 10.50 -16.66 -11.32
N PRO A 89 10.88 -15.45 -11.77
CA PRO A 89 11.80 -14.60 -11.04
C PRO A 89 11.28 -14.31 -9.62
N GLU A 90 12.14 -14.43 -8.61
CA GLU A 90 11.78 -14.21 -7.22
C GLU A 90 11.68 -12.70 -6.89
N PRO A 91 10.60 -12.21 -6.24
CA PRO A 91 10.50 -10.82 -5.85
C PRO A 91 11.60 -10.47 -4.84
N ILE A 92 12.25 -9.34 -5.05
CA ILE A 92 13.14 -8.75 -4.07
C ILE A 92 12.33 -7.76 -3.23
N SER A 93 12.31 -7.91 -1.91
CA SER A 93 11.44 -7.15 -1.03
C SER A 93 12.15 -6.53 0.17
N GLY A 94 11.51 -5.53 0.75
CA GLY A 94 11.82 -4.93 2.03
C GLY A 94 10.58 -4.84 2.91
N SER A 95 10.69 -4.14 4.04
CA SER A 95 9.62 -3.94 4.99
C SER A 95 9.36 -2.45 5.22
N ILE A 96 8.16 -2.11 5.66
CA ILE A 96 7.79 -0.73 6.00
C ILE A 96 7.11 -0.73 7.38
N GLU A 97 7.60 0.13 8.26
CA GLU A 97 6.95 0.48 9.53
C GLU A 97 6.29 1.85 9.37
N ILE A 98 4.98 1.90 9.54
CA ILE A 98 4.20 3.12 9.32
C ILE A 98 3.48 3.53 10.59
N ASN A 99 3.81 4.72 11.08
CA ASN A 99 3.20 5.34 12.24
C ASN A 99 2.53 6.66 11.84
N SER A 100 1.45 7.03 12.53
CA SER A 100 0.81 8.33 12.35
C SER A 100 0.32 8.93 13.66
N SER A 101 0.18 10.23 13.68
CA SER A 101 -0.51 10.98 14.72
C SER A 101 -1.56 11.89 14.08
N PRO A 102 -2.88 11.70 14.38
CA PRO A 102 -3.46 10.65 15.21
C PRO A 102 -3.28 9.24 14.61
N MET A 103 -3.31 8.21 15.45
CA MET A 103 -3.27 6.79 15.05
C MET A 103 -4.52 6.38 14.29
N GLU A 104 -4.55 5.11 13.80
CA GLU A 104 -5.68 4.52 13.06
C GLU A 104 -5.98 5.25 11.73
N ALA A 105 -4.96 5.76 11.05
CA ALA A 105 -5.09 6.18 9.67
C ALA A 105 -5.06 4.98 8.73
N ASN A 106 -5.95 4.89 7.76
CA ASN A 106 -5.93 3.85 6.74
C ASN A 106 -4.68 3.98 5.88
N ILE A 107 -4.02 2.85 5.64
CA ILE A 107 -2.78 2.76 4.86
C ILE A 107 -3.09 2.19 3.49
N TYR A 108 -2.65 2.87 2.44
CA TYR A 108 -2.65 2.37 1.08
C TYR A 108 -1.25 2.48 0.48
N ILE A 109 -0.80 1.41 -0.16
CA ILE A 109 0.44 1.39 -0.94
C ILE A 109 0.06 0.99 -2.36
N ASP A 110 0.36 1.84 -3.35
CA ASP A 110 -0.04 1.69 -4.76
C ASP A 110 -1.54 1.39 -4.92
N GLY A 111 -2.37 2.03 -4.10
CA GLY A 111 -3.83 1.86 -4.08
C GLY A 111 -4.35 0.61 -3.34
N LYS A 112 -3.48 -0.33 -2.97
CA LYS A 112 -3.86 -1.52 -2.19
C LYS A 112 -3.88 -1.19 -0.69
N SER A 113 -4.95 -1.61 0.02
CA SER A 113 -5.09 -1.40 1.47
C SER A 113 -4.22 -2.37 2.27
N TYR A 114 -3.58 -1.83 3.32
CA TYR A 114 -2.72 -2.56 4.27
C TYR A 114 -3.13 -2.35 5.74
N GLY A 115 -4.41 -2.00 5.99
CA GLY A 115 -4.92 -1.79 7.35
C GLY A 115 -4.72 -0.36 7.84
N THR A 116 -4.45 -0.19 9.14
CA THR A 116 -4.36 1.12 9.80
C THR A 116 -3.05 1.28 10.57
N THR A 117 -2.64 2.53 10.78
CA THR A 117 -1.46 2.88 11.59
C THR A 117 -1.73 2.70 13.10
N PRO A 118 -0.73 2.31 13.92
CA PRO A 118 0.59 1.87 13.51
C PRO A 118 0.56 0.48 12.86
N ASN A 119 1.39 0.25 11.85
CA ASN A 119 1.48 -1.06 11.20
C ASN A 119 2.90 -1.35 10.72
N TYR A 120 3.25 -2.65 10.70
CA TYR A 120 4.48 -3.18 10.14
C TYR A 120 4.13 -4.12 8.99
N ILE A 121 4.60 -3.78 7.79
CA ILE A 121 4.23 -4.45 6.53
C ILE A 121 5.48 -5.07 5.94
N ASN A 122 5.45 -6.39 5.76
CA ASN A 122 6.53 -7.16 5.14
C ASN A 122 6.28 -7.36 3.65
N GLU A 123 7.32 -7.83 2.95
CA GLU A 123 7.26 -8.31 1.56
C GLU A 123 6.76 -7.26 0.56
N ILE A 124 7.07 -5.99 0.80
CA ILE A 124 6.86 -4.94 -0.19
C ILE A 124 8.00 -5.00 -1.20
N LEU A 125 7.66 -5.09 -2.49
CA LEU A 125 8.64 -5.11 -3.58
C LEU A 125 9.59 -3.92 -3.46
N ILE A 126 10.87 -4.10 -3.79
CA ILE A 126 11.80 -2.97 -3.81
C ILE A 126 11.43 -1.97 -4.90
N GLY A 127 11.79 -0.71 -4.68
CA GLY A 127 11.54 0.37 -5.65
C GLY A 127 10.66 1.46 -5.08
N THR A 128 10.08 2.22 -5.99
CA THR A 128 9.30 3.40 -5.67
C THR A 128 7.82 3.06 -5.60
N HIS A 129 7.17 3.44 -4.49
CA HIS A 129 5.75 3.21 -4.23
C HIS A 129 5.05 4.50 -3.83
N GLU A 130 3.77 4.60 -4.11
CA GLU A 130 2.91 5.65 -3.58
C GLU A 130 2.32 5.21 -2.24
N LEU A 131 2.67 5.89 -1.16
CA LEU A 131 2.03 5.74 0.14
C LEU A 131 0.93 6.78 0.30
N LYS A 132 -0.28 6.33 0.62
CA LYS A 132 -1.41 7.20 0.98
C LYS A 132 -1.92 6.86 2.38
N LEU A 133 -2.09 7.89 3.22
CA LEU A 133 -2.67 7.78 4.55
C LEU A 133 -3.96 8.59 4.62
N GLU A 134 -5.05 7.94 5.04
CA GLU A 134 -6.36 8.55 5.16
C GLU A 134 -6.95 8.34 6.55
N LYS A 135 -7.43 9.43 7.16
CA LYS A 135 -8.20 9.37 8.40
C LYS A 135 -9.36 10.36 8.33
N GLN A 136 -10.52 9.93 8.78
CA GLN A 136 -11.71 10.78 8.81
C GLN A 136 -11.44 12.06 9.62
N GLY A 137 -11.79 13.21 9.06
CA GLY A 137 -11.55 14.52 9.67
C GLY A 137 -10.11 15.03 9.57
N CYS A 138 -9.24 14.35 8.83
CA CYS A 138 -7.87 14.77 8.57
C CYS A 138 -7.61 14.96 7.07
N THR A 139 -6.62 15.79 6.75
CA THR A 139 -6.12 15.90 5.37
C THR A 139 -5.41 14.61 4.99
N THR A 140 -5.75 14.04 3.84
CA THR A 140 -5.07 12.89 3.27
C THR A 140 -3.61 13.25 2.96
N ILE A 141 -2.70 12.35 3.34
CA ILE A 141 -1.29 12.46 2.99
C ILE A 141 -1.03 11.47 1.84
N THR A 142 -0.43 11.95 0.76
CA THR A 142 0.10 11.12 -0.31
C THR A 142 1.56 11.47 -0.54
N LYS A 143 2.43 10.47 -0.54
CA LYS A 143 3.87 10.66 -0.74
C LYS A 143 4.51 9.47 -1.43
N THR A 144 5.57 9.73 -2.14
CA THR A 144 6.42 8.70 -2.73
C THR A 144 7.41 8.18 -1.68
N ILE A 145 7.51 6.87 -1.56
CA ILE A 145 8.47 6.17 -0.71
C ILE A 145 9.34 5.25 -1.56
N ASN A 146 10.54 4.92 -1.09
CA ASN A 146 11.45 4.02 -1.78
C ASN A 146 11.84 2.86 -0.84
N VAL A 147 11.48 1.63 -1.22
CA VAL A 147 11.76 0.41 -0.47
C VAL A 147 13.03 -0.22 -1.00
N LYS A 148 13.92 -0.66 -0.10
CA LYS A 148 15.18 -1.32 -0.45
C LYS A 148 15.21 -2.74 0.06
N GLU A 149 16.03 -3.56 -0.63
CA GLU A 149 16.18 -4.98 -0.30
C GLU A 149 16.62 -5.19 1.14
N GLY A 150 15.83 -6.01 1.88
CA GLY A 150 16.15 -6.42 3.24
C GLY A 150 16.15 -5.30 4.29
N GLU A 151 15.81 -4.05 3.91
CA GLU A 151 15.74 -2.92 4.84
C GLU A 151 14.30 -2.71 5.33
N THR A 152 14.18 -2.12 6.52
CA THR A 152 12.90 -1.60 7.03
C THR A 152 12.88 -0.09 6.87
N LEU A 153 11.94 0.41 6.07
CA LEU A 153 11.67 1.83 5.94
C LEU A 153 10.71 2.28 7.05
N THR A 154 11.15 3.18 7.93
CA THR A 154 10.27 3.76 8.95
C THR A 154 9.64 5.06 8.44
N VAL A 155 8.32 5.16 8.49
CA VAL A 155 7.52 6.32 8.09
C VAL A 155 6.74 6.80 9.31
N ASN A 156 6.96 8.07 9.71
CA ASN A 156 6.22 8.73 10.79
C ASN A 156 5.53 9.97 10.24
N GLU A 157 4.21 10.01 10.25
CA GLU A 157 3.43 11.09 9.66
C GLU A 157 2.51 11.76 10.68
N LYS A 158 2.39 13.07 10.58
CA LYS A 158 1.43 13.87 11.35
C LYS A 158 0.30 14.33 10.43
N LEU A 159 -0.89 13.72 10.60
CA LEU A 159 -2.07 14.14 9.87
C LEU A 159 -2.64 15.41 10.49
N VAL A 160 -2.97 16.37 9.64
CA VAL A 160 -3.57 17.63 10.04
C VAL A 160 -5.10 17.47 10.02
N SER A 161 -5.76 17.81 11.12
CA SER A 161 -7.23 17.86 11.15
C SER A 161 -7.71 18.84 10.08
N GLN A 162 -8.63 18.40 9.24
CA GLN A 162 -9.43 19.33 8.47
C GLN A 162 -10.36 20.03 9.46
N GLN A 163 -9.90 21.15 10.01
CA GLN A 163 -10.86 22.10 10.49
C GLN A 163 -11.72 22.42 9.28
N THR A 164 -12.98 22.05 9.33
CA THR A 164 -13.99 22.60 8.43
C THR A 164 -13.97 24.11 8.71
N THR A 165 -13.12 24.84 7.99
CA THR A 165 -13.39 26.25 7.76
C THR A 165 -14.71 26.23 7.04
N VAL A 166 -15.78 26.42 7.79
CA VAL A 166 -17.04 26.82 7.19
C VAL A 166 -16.68 28.09 6.45
N ASN A 167 -16.43 27.94 5.16
CA ASN A 167 -16.21 29.04 4.26
C ASN A 167 -17.49 29.87 4.37
N ARG A 168 -17.43 30.97 5.15
CA ARG A 168 -18.39 32.03 5.10
C ARG A 168 -18.34 32.66 3.72
N GLN A 169 -18.83 31.93 2.72
CA GLN A 169 -19.32 32.58 1.53
C GLN A 169 -20.55 33.34 1.97
N GLN A 170 -20.37 34.63 2.08
CA GLN A 170 -21.35 35.67 2.20
C GLN A 170 -22.53 35.40 1.25
N ALA A 171 -23.48 34.58 1.71
CA ALA A 171 -24.81 34.61 1.13
C ALA A 171 -25.46 35.90 1.66
N SER A 172 -25.45 36.92 0.80
CA SER A 172 -26.24 38.12 0.92
C SER A 172 -27.73 37.72 0.99
N GLY A 173 -28.30 37.72 2.17
CA GLY A 173 -29.72 37.40 2.36
C GLY A 173 -30.03 37.05 3.82
N ASN A 174 -30.32 38.05 4.64
CA ASN A 174 -31.04 38.04 5.94
C ASN A 174 -31.24 36.68 6.63
N ALA A 175 -30.32 36.32 7.53
CA ALA A 175 -30.56 35.84 8.92
C ALA A 175 -29.16 35.60 9.52
N SER A 176 -28.65 36.55 10.28
CA SER A 176 -27.61 36.34 11.26
C SER A 176 -28.13 35.33 12.29
N GLN A 177 -27.91 34.04 12.09
CA GLN A 177 -27.97 33.14 13.23
C GLN A 177 -26.70 33.42 14.04
N ASP A 178 -26.86 34.18 15.10
CA ASP A 178 -25.87 34.34 16.15
C ASP A 178 -25.55 32.93 16.66
N ILE A 179 -24.36 32.44 16.32
CA ILE A 179 -23.82 31.14 16.81
C ILE A 179 -23.45 31.24 18.30
N SER A 180 -23.69 32.39 18.92
CA SER A 180 -23.51 32.67 20.34
C SER A 180 -24.71 33.46 20.85
N GLY A 181 -25.00 33.37 22.11
CA GLY A 181 -26.08 34.09 22.76
C GLY A 181 -26.04 33.91 24.27
N THR A 182 -27.10 34.34 24.95
CA THR A 182 -27.21 34.24 26.41
C THR A 182 -28.47 33.47 26.78
N ILE A 183 -28.34 32.44 27.62
CA ILE A 183 -29.48 31.71 28.22
C ILE A 183 -29.36 31.81 29.73
N ASN A 184 -30.39 32.32 30.38
CA ASN A 184 -30.44 32.49 31.84
C ASN A 184 -29.22 33.25 32.41
N GLY A 185 -28.72 34.26 31.68
CA GLY A 185 -27.57 35.05 32.09
C GLY A 185 -26.19 34.42 31.80
N HIS A 186 -26.15 33.25 31.15
CA HIS A 186 -24.90 32.58 30.76
C HIS A 186 -24.72 32.63 29.25
N GLU A 187 -23.54 33.02 28.81
CA GLU A 187 -23.18 33.00 27.41
C GLU A 187 -23.01 31.55 26.93
N TYR A 188 -23.38 31.28 25.68
CA TYR A 188 -23.22 29.99 25.03
C TYR A 188 -22.71 30.14 23.62
N VAL A 189 -22.11 29.06 23.12
CA VAL A 189 -21.78 28.86 21.70
C VAL A 189 -22.61 27.70 21.14
N ASP A 190 -23.22 27.94 19.97
CA ASP A 190 -23.93 26.90 19.22
C ASP A 190 -22.96 26.26 18.23
N LEU A 191 -22.61 25.02 18.47
CA LEU A 191 -21.71 24.23 17.63
C LEU A 191 -22.47 23.40 16.57
N GLY A 192 -23.79 23.68 16.38
CA GLY A 192 -24.64 22.91 15.47
C GLY A 192 -25.02 21.52 16.02
N LEU A 193 -24.85 21.30 17.32
CA LEU A 193 -25.23 20.05 18.01
C LEU A 193 -26.63 20.19 18.61
N SER A 194 -27.20 19.11 19.12
CA SER A 194 -28.49 19.08 19.80
C SER A 194 -28.50 19.88 21.10
N VAL A 195 -27.35 20.26 21.62
CA VAL A 195 -27.15 21.02 22.85
C VAL A 195 -26.24 22.22 22.58
N LYS A 196 -26.45 23.31 23.36
CA LYS A 196 -25.61 24.50 23.35
C LYS A 196 -24.57 24.39 24.47
N TRP A 197 -23.36 24.87 24.22
CA TRP A 197 -22.26 24.80 25.17
C TRP A 197 -22.00 26.15 25.79
N ALA A 198 -21.83 26.17 27.11
CA ALA A 198 -21.42 27.39 27.81
C ALA A 198 -20.01 27.83 27.37
N THR A 199 -19.77 29.12 27.28
CA THR A 199 -18.46 29.68 26.89
C THR A 199 -17.43 29.61 28.00
N CYS A 200 -17.86 29.39 29.24
CA CYS A 200 -16.99 29.23 30.42
C CYS A 200 -17.51 28.17 31.39
N ASN A 201 -16.70 27.77 32.35
CA ASN A 201 -17.09 26.85 33.40
C ASN A 201 -18.24 27.44 34.24
N VAL A 202 -19.12 26.57 34.74
CA VAL A 202 -20.27 27.03 35.54
C VAL A 202 -19.79 27.81 36.76
N GLY A 203 -20.28 29.05 36.87
CA GLY A 203 -19.90 29.99 37.95
C GLY A 203 -18.61 30.76 37.69
N ALA A 204 -17.95 30.55 36.54
CA ALA A 204 -16.85 31.39 36.09
C ALA A 204 -17.38 32.57 35.26
N SER A 205 -16.61 33.67 35.23
CA SER A 205 -16.87 34.82 34.37
C SER A 205 -16.00 34.91 33.13
N LYS A 206 -14.98 34.03 33.02
CA LYS A 206 -14.07 33.94 31.88
C LYS A 206 -13.75 32.48 31.56
N PRO A 207 -13.43 32.18 30.30
CA PRO A 207 -13.11 30.79 29.85
C PRO A 207 -11.95 30.15 30.60
N GLU A 208 -10.99 30.93 31.06
CA GLU A 208 -9.80 30.51 31.77
C GLU A 208 -10.00 30.25 33.29
N ASP A 209 -11.13 30.68 33.83
CA ASP A 209 -11.45 30.52 35.26
C ASP A 209 -11.97 29.12 35.58
N TYR A 210 -11.65 28.60 36.75
CA TYR A 210 -12.02 27.25 37.17
C TYR A 210 -13.54 27.08 37.40
N GLY A 211 -14.26 28.17 37.69
CA GLY A 211 -15.68 28.12 38.03
C GLY A 211 -15.97 27.51 39.41
N ASN A 212 -17.20 27.09 39.60
CA ASN A 212 -17.65 26.49 40.86
C ASN A 212 -17.46 24.95 40.86
N TYR A 213 -17.21 24.42 42.02
CA TYR A 213 -17.15 22.97 42.21
C TYR A 213 -18.51 22.41 42.61
N TYR A 214 -18.91 21.29 42.03
CA TYR A 214 -20.15 20.59 42.32
C TYR A 214 -19.85 19.14 42.63
N ALA A 215 -20.59 18.56 43.58
CA ALA A 215 -20.56 17.11 43.73
C ALA A 215 -21.28 16.47 42.53
N TRP A 216 -20.85 15.30 42.10
CA TRP A 216 -21.46 14.59 40.98
C TRP A 216 -22.98 14.40 41.18
N GLY A 217 -23.78 14.78 40.17
CA GLY A 217 -25.23 14.72 40.23
C GLY A 217 -25.91 15.80 41.12
N GLU A 218 -25.17 16.81 41.54
CA GLU A 218 -25.70 17.92 42.32
C GLU A 218 -25.61 19.24 41.56
N THR A 219 -26.59 20.12 41.74
CA THR A 219 -26.72 21.39 41.03
C THR A 219 -26.43 22.63 41.89
N SER A 220 -26.01 22.42 43.14
CA SER A 220 -25.66 23.49 44.09
C SER A 220 -24.27 23.31 44.65
N THR A 221 -23.55 24.40 44.86
CA THR A 221 -22.23 24.42 45.50
C THR A 221 -22.35 24.25 46.99
N LYS A 222 -21.28 23.80 47.63
CA LYS A 222 -21.17 23.62 49.11
C LYS A 222 -19.85 24.21 49.57
N SER A 223 -19.80 24.54 50.89
CA SER A 223 -18.57 25.00 51.55
C SER A 223 -17.54 23.91 51.75
N SER A 224 -17.99 22.64 51.77
CA SER A 224 -17.17 21.45 51.85
C SER A 224 -17.85 20.27 51.17
N TYR A 225 -17.06 19.32 50.64
CA TYR A 225 -17.55 18.14 49.93
C TYR A 225 -17.11 16.89 50.69
N THR A 226 -18.05 16.26 51.41
CA THR A 226 -17.80 15.05 52.18
C THR A 226 -18.81 13.97 51.81
N SER A 227 -18.54 12.72 52.19
CA SER A 227 -19.49 11.62 52.04
C SER A 227 -20.84 11.89 52.72
N ASP A 228 -20.81 12.59 53.85
CA ASP A 228 -22.00 12.80 54.67
C ASP A 228 -22.93 13.86 54.11
N ASN A 229 -22.41 14.84 53.38
CA ASN A 229 -23.20 15.90 52.76
C ASN A 229 -23.43 15.71 51.25
N SER A 230 -22.99 14.59 50.67
CA SER A 230 -23.25 14.25 49.28
C SER A 230 -24.63 13.63 49.12
N LYS A 231 -25.43 14.19 48.19
CA LYS A 231 -26.74 13.62 47.84
C LYS A 231 -26.64 12.35 47.01
N THR A 232 -25.48 12.10 46.38
CA THR A 232 -25.26 11.04 45.41
C THR A 232 -24.27 9.96 45.86
N TYR A 233 -23.56 10.20 46.98
CA TYR A 233 -22.55 9.26 47.47
C TYR A 233 -23.19 7.90 47.79
N ARG A 234 -22.64 6.80 47.23
CA ARG A 234 -23.14 5.43 47.37
C ARG A 234 -24.55 5.15 46.83
N LYS A 235 -25.17 6.08 46.08
CA LYS A 235 -26.42 5.82 45.40
C LYS A 235 -26.18 5.26 44.02
N GLN A 236 -27.11 4.42 43.54
CA GLN A 236 -27.12 3.96 42.15
C GLN A 236 -27.66 5.07 41.25
N MET A 237 -27.30 5.03 39.97
CA MET A 237 -27.67 6.03 38.95
C MET A 237 -29.19 6.27 38.92
N ASN A 238 -30.00 5.24 39.11
CA ASN A 238 -31.47 5.32 39.10
C ASN A 238 -32.10 5.94 40.35
N ASP A 239 -31.31 6.14 41.43
CA ASP A 239 -31.75 6.72 42.69
C ASP A 239 -31.46 8.24 42.79
N ILE A 240 -30.80 8.79 41.79
CA ILE A 240 -30.41 10.19 41.70
C ILE A 240 -31.49 10.92 40.87
N LYS A 241 -32.30 11.74 41.53
CA LYS A 241 -33.33 12.57 40.90
C LYS A 241 -32.86 14.01 40.73
#